data_5697c48ef1bca88089bbf271cf776b85
#
_entry.id   5697c48ef1bca88089bbf271cf776b85
#
_cell.length_a   1.000
_cell.length_b   1.000
_cell.length_c   1.000
_cell.angle_alpha   90.00
_cell.angle_beta   90.00
_cell.angle_gamma   90.00
#
_symmetry.space_group_name_H-M   'P 1'
#
loop_
_entity.id
_entity.type
_entity.pdbx_description
1 polymer ?
#
loop_
_entity_poly.entity_id
_entity_poly.type
_entity_poly.pdbx_seq_one_letter_code
_entity_poly.pdbx_strand_id
1 'polypeptide(L)'
;VRHRLLTELIKLWKNGKLTSEDIDRLPLKLSPKHSKHAGRCCVHKERAVWKYKALPLMGLNMEDETDELTPLSEYAKMAMDRATNGKPKDEIMCVVDEACSACVQINYEITDLCRGCTARHCQYNCPKGAIHVSAKTGKAWIDHDTCVSCGICHKSCPYHAIVYIPV
;
A
#
# COMPACT_ATOMS: atom_id res chain seq x y z
N VAL A 1 -1.41 8.61 -6.47
CA VAL A 1 -0.12 8.27 -5.85
C VAL A 1 1.00 9.07 -6.50
N ARG A 2 1.35 8.84 -7.78
CA ARG A 2 2.46 9.53 -8.47
C ARG A 2 2.34 11.07 -8.44
N HIS A 3 1.17 11.61 -8.71
CA HIS A 3 0.92 13.05 -8.70
C HIS A 3 1.22 13.69 -7.34
N ARG A 4 0.79 13.08 -6.24
CA ARG A 4 1.00 13.60 -4.89
C ARG A 4 2.49 13.66 -4.52
N LEU A 5 3.25 12.59 -4.83
CA LEU A 5 4.69 12.53 -4.60
C LEU A 5 5.44 13.60 -5.40
N LEU A 6 5.13 13.69 -6.71
CA LEU A 6 5.76 14.67 -7.59
C LEU A 6 5.47 16.11 -7.15
N THR A 7 4.24 16.40 -6.72
CA THR A 7 3.87 17.73 -6.20
C THR A 7 4.71 18.11 -4.98
N GLU A 8 4.92 17.19 -4.03
CA GLU A 8 5.71 17.47 -2.83
C GLU A 8 7.20 17.60 -3.16
N LEU A 9 7.75 16.80 -4.09
CA LEU A 9 9.13 16.94 -4.56
C LEU A 9 9.35 18.31 -5.23
N ILE A 10 8.44 18.75 -6.10
CA ILE A 10 8.52 20.07 -6.74
C ILE A 10 8.44 21.20 -5.72
N LYS A 11 7.61 21.09 -4.68
CA LYS A 11 7.55 22.06 -3.59
C LYS A 11 8.88 22.16 -2.86
N LEU A 12 9.48 21.00 -2.51
CA LEU A 12 10.80 20.98 -1.86
C LEU A 12 11.88 21.59 -2.74
N TRP A 13 11.86 21.27 -4.03
CA TRP A 13 12.81 21.84 -4.98
C TRP A 13 12.68 23.37 -5.09
N LYS A 14 11.46 23.89 -5.29
CA LYS A 14 11.20 25.33 -5.37
C LYS A 14 11.63 26.09 -4.13
N ASN A 15 11.53 25.48 -2.95
CA ASN A 15 11.90 26.06 -1.68
C ASN A 15 13.39 25.88 -1.34
N GLY A 16 14.20 25.30 -2.23
CA GLY A 16 15.63 25.01 -1.98
C GLY A 16 15.87 23.94 -0.90
N LYS A 17 14.86 23.14 -0.57
CA LYS A 17 14.89 22.14 0.51
C LYS A 17 14.99 20.69 0.02
N LEU A 18 15.20 20.46 -1.27
CA LEU A 18 15.25 19.12 -1.84
C LEU A 18 16.42 18.29 -1.26
N THR A 19 17.54 18.95 -0.97
CA THR A 19 18.76 18.30 -0.42
C THR A 19 18.88 18.41 1.11
N SER A 20 17.82 18.87 1.77
CA SER A 20 17.75 19.01 3.23
C SER A 20 17.08 17.82 3.88
N GLU A 21 17.15 17.70 5.21
CA GLU A 21 16.42 16.68 5.99
C GLU A 21 14.88 16.72 5.78
N ASP A 22 14.35 17.76 5.17
CA ASP A 22 12.91 17.86 4.90
C ASP A 22 12.45 16.78 3.90
N ILE A 23 13.31 16.38 2.96
CA ILE A 23 12.99 15.29 2.03
C ILE A 23 12.99 13.92 2.74
N ASP A 24 13.83 13.71 3.74
CA ASP A 24 13.89 12.46 4.50
C ASP A 24 12.59 12.20 5.27
N ARG A 25 11.90 13.28 5.62
CA ARG A 25 10.57 13.23 6.26
C ARG A 25 9.41 13.06 5.28
N LEU A 26 9.67 13.11 3.98
CA LEU A 26 8.64 13.02 2.95
C LEU A 26 7.80 11.72 3.03
N PRO A 27 8.38 10.51 3.20
CA PRO A 27 7.61 9.29 3.37
C PRO A 27 6.68 9.31 4.60
N LEU A 28 7.12 9.92 5.71
CA LEU A 28 6.30 10.07 6.92
C LEU A 28 5.13 11.04 6.69
N LYS A 29 5.36 12.12 5.96
CA LYS A 29 4.34 13.12 5.62
C LYS A 29 3.28 12.54 4.69
N LEU A 30 3.69 11.69 3.74
CA LEU A 30 2.79 11.06 2.78
C LEU A 30 1.99 9.91 3.39
N SER A 31 2.57 9.19 4.36
CA SER A 31 1.95 8.08 5.08
C SER A 31 2.11 8.22 6.60
N PRO A 32 1.31 9.11 7.23
CA PRO A 32 1.30 9.25 8.68
C PRO A 32 0.74 7.99 9.35
N LYS A 33 1.23 7.66 10.56
CA LYS A 33 0.92 6.42 11.29
C LYS A 33 -0.59 6.20 11.55
N HIS A 34 -1.33 7.29 11.69
CA HIS A 34 -2.76 7.26 11.99
C HIS A 34 -3.62 7.71 10.79
N SER A 35 -3.15 7.49 9.58
CA SER A 35 -3.94 7.77 8.38
C SER A 35 -5.17 6.87 8.32
N LYS A 36 -6.32 7.46 7.96
CA LYS A 36 -7.55 6.69 7.68
C LYS A 36 -7.46 5.89 6.37
N HIS A 37 -6.50 6.20 5.51
CA HIS A 37 -6.29 5.44 4.28
C HIS A 37 -5.45 4.20 4.61
N ALA A 38 -6.05 3.04 4.50
CA ALA A 38 -5.33 1.79 4.49
C ALA A 38 -4.43 1.76 3.24
N GLY A 39 -3.13 1.66 3.46
CA GLY A 39 -2.19 1.36 2.39
C GLY A 39 -2.32 -0.10 1.97
N ARG A 40 -1.56 -0.50 0.96
CA ARG A 40 -1.53 -1.89 0.47
C ARG A 40 -1.02 -2.89 1.50
N CYS A 41 -0.33 -2.40 2.52
CA CYS A 41 0.26 -3.20 3.59
C CYS A 41 0.35 -2.36 4.88
N CYS A 42 1.38 -2.58 5.70
CA CYS A 42 1.62 -1.77 6.88
C CYS A 42 2.20 -0.38 6.49
N VAL A 43 2.08 0.57 7.40
CA VAL A 43 2.58 1.95 7.19
C VAL A 43 4.09 2.00 6.92
N HIS A 44 4.85 1.04 7.44
CA HIS A 44 6.30 0.99 7.23
C HIS A 44 6.64 0.62 5.79
N LYS A 45 5.97 -0.40 5.23
CA LYS A 45 6.12 -0.75 3.80
C LYS A 45 5.68 0.39 2.89
N GLU A 46 4.57 1.06 3.19
CA GLU A 46 4.13 2.23 2.43
C GLU A 46 5.18 3.35 2.42
N ARG A 47 5.84 3.60 3.55
CA ARG A 47 6.91 4.59 3.64
C ARG A 47 8.14 4.18 2.83
N ALA A 48 8.54 2.91 2.87
CA ALA A 48 9.60 2.38 2.01
C ALA A 48 9.25 2.57 0.53
N VAL A 49 8.04 2.20 0.13
CA VAL A 49 7.56 2.40 -1.25
C VAL A 49 7.60 3.87 -1.68
N TRP A 50 7.30 4.82 -0.78
CA TRP A 50 7.43 6.24 -1.08
C TRP A 50 8.89 6.66 -1.27
N LYS A 51 9.82 6.14 -0.44
CA LYS A 51 11.25 6.36 -0.56
C LYS A 51 11.72 5.93 -1.95
N TYR A 52 11.50 4.67 -2.30
CA TYR A 52 11.97 4.11 -3.57
C TYR A 52 11.30 4.72 -4.80
N LYS A 53 10.01 5.07 -4.74
CA LYS A 53 9.36 5.80 -5.84
C LYS A 53 9.87 7.22 -6.04
N ALA A 54 10.50 7.82 -5.05
CA ALA A 54 11.11 9.14 -5.19
C ALA A 54 12.39 9.09 -6.05
N LEU A 55 13.16 8.00 -6.02
CA LEU A 55 14.42 7.85 -6.76
C LEU A 55 14.23 8.09 -8.28
N PRO A 56 13.37 7.34 -8.99
CA PRO A 56 13.20 7.56 -10.43
C PRO A 56 12.56 8.91 -10.76
N LEU A 57 11.79 9.51 -9.86
CA LEU A 57 11.26 10.86 -10.07
C LEU A 57 12.34 11.95 -9.94
N MET A 58 13.46 11.65 -9.30
CA MET A 58 14.65 12.49 -9.22
C MET A 58 15.69 12.16 -10.32
N GLY A 59 15.41 11.19 -11.20
CA GLY A 59 16.32 10.78 -12.28
C GLY A 59 17.38 9.76 -11.85
N LEU A 60 17.15 9.03 -10.76
CA LEU A 60 17.99 7.94 -10.30
C LEU A 60 17.33 6.59 -10.62
N ASN A 61 18.14 5.53 -10.76
CA ASN A 61 17.66 4.16 -10.90
C ASN A 61 17.69 3.42 -9.56
N MET A 62 17.02 2.27 -9.50
CA MET A 62 17.08 1.41 -8.30
C MET A 62 18.47 0.84 -8.05
N GLU A 63 19.27 0.67 -9.09
CA GLU A 63 20.67 0.24 -9.00
C GLU A 63 21.59 1.29 -8.35
N ASP A 64 21.15 2.54 -8.27
CA ASP A 64 21.90 3.59 -7.58
C ASP A 64 21.76 3.49 -6.06
N GLU A 65 20.79 2.68 -5.59
CA GLU A 65 20.61 2.38 -4.19
C GLU A 65 21.52 1.20 -3.79
N THR A 66 22.53 1.49 -3.02
CA THR A 66 23.50 0.50 -2.52
C THR A 66 23.37 0.23 -1.04
N ASP A 67 22.66 1.07 -0.31
CA ASP A 67 22.45 0.96 1.13
C ASP A 67 21.09 1.53 1.53
N GLU A 68 20.23 0.68 2.10
CA GLU A 68 18.90 1.05 2.59
C GLU A 68 18.91 2.16 3.64
N LEU A 69 20.02 2.31 4.37
CA LEU A 69 20.17 3.33 5.40
C LEU A 69 20.43 4.73 4.83
N THR A 70 20.87 4.80 3.56
CA THR A 70 21.13 6.08 2.90
C THR A 70 19.84 6.94 2.87
N PRO A 71 19.89 8.17 3.42
CA PRO A 71 18.74 9.05 3.45
C PRO A 71 18.39 9.62 2.06
N LEU A 72 17.14 10.00 1.84
CA LEU A 72 16.69 10.59 0.57
C LEU A 72 17.43 11.89 0.24
N SER A 73 17.88 12.64 1.24
CA SER A 73 18.65 13.86 1.05
C SER A 73 20.00 13.63 0.34
N GLU A 74 20.64 12.49 0.56
CA GLU A 74 21.87 12.13 -0.15
C GLU A 74 21.58 11.75 -1.60
N TYR A 75 20.52 10.96 -1.84
CA TYR A 75 20.07 10.68 -3.20
C TYR A 75 19.67 11.94 -3.95
N ALA A 76 19.04 12.90 -3.28
CA ALA A 76 18.71 14.19 -3.87
C ALA A 76 19.96 14.99 -4.26
N LYS A 77 21.03 14.95 -3.47
CA LYS A 77 22.34 15.55 -3.82
C LYS A 77 22.93 14.87 -5.05
N MET A 78 22.93 13.54 -5.09
CA MET A 78 23.39 12.78 -6.26
C MET A 78 22.59 13.14 -7.54
N ALA A 79 21.27 13.28 -7.42
CA ALA A 79 20.42 13.65 -8.51
C ALA A 79 20.71 15.08 -9.02
N MET A 80 20.93 16.03 -8.13
CA MET A 80 21.29 17.40 -8.47
C MET A 80 22.67 17.49 -9.11
N ASP A 81 23.64 16.73 -8.63
CA ASP A 81 24.98 16.66 -9.22
C ASP A 81 24.93 16.07 -10.64
N ARG A 82 24.18 14.98 -10.84
CA ARG A 82 23.94 14.42 -12.19
C ARG A 82 23.25 15.41 -13.12
N ALA A 83 22.26 16.13 -12.64
CA ALA A 83 21.54 17.12 -13.44
C ALA A 83 22.46 18.26 -13.90
N THR A 84 23.50 18.58 -13.12
CA THR A 84 24.44 19.67 -13.43
C THR A 84 25.63 19.20 -14.28
N ASN A 85 26.19 18.03 -13.94
CA ASN A 85 27.49 17.57 -14.46
C ASN A 85 27.41 16.27 -15.26
N GLY A 86 26.24 15.59 -15.26
CA GLY A 86 26.08 14.25 -15.82
C GLY A 86 25.32 14.21 -17.12
N LYS A 87 25.44 13.09 -17.83
CA LYS A 87 24.54 12.74 -18.92
C LYS A 87 23.32 12.02 -18.33
N PRO A 88 22.09 12.30 -18.84
CA PRO A 88 20.94 11.48 -18.46
C PRO A 88 21.21 10.02 -18.80
N LYS A 89 20.84 9.08 -17.90
CA LYS A 89 20.87 7.66 -18.23
C LYS A 89 19.81 7.38 -19.30
N ASP A 90 20.17 6.55 -20.28
CA ASP A 90 19.29 6.19 -21.40
C ASP A 90 18.18 5.19 -21.02
N GLU A 91 18.05 4.85 -19.75
CA GLU A 91 17.05 3.90 -19.28
C GLU A 91 15.66 4.52 -19.26
N ILE A 92 14.76 3.95 -20.05
CA ILE A 92 13.38 4.38 -20.21
C ILE A 92 12.47 3.81 -19.11
N MET A 93 12.87 2.73 -18.46
CA MET A 93 12.06 2.00 -17.50
C MET A 93 12.85 1.70 -16.21
N CYS A 94 12.21 1.96 -15.08
CA CYS A 94 12.73 1.59 -13.76
C CYS A 94 11.70 0.69 -13.06
N VAL A 95 12.14 -0.48 -12.59
CA VAL A 95 11.33 -1.41 -11.80
C VAL A 95 11.61 -1.17 -10.33
N VAL A 96 10.56 -0.97 -9.54
CA VAL A 96 10.64 -0.76 -8.09
C VAL A 96 10.03 -1.99 -7.41
N ASP A 97 10.86 -2.95 -7.05
CA ASP A 97 10.44 -4.23 -6.47
C ASP A 97 9.70 -4.06 -5.13
N GLU A 98 10.10 -3.09 -4.33
CA GLU A 98 9.45 -2.75 -3.05
C GLU A 98 8.01 -2.26 -3.26
N ALA A 99 7.71 -1.71 -4.43
CA ALA A 99 6.36 -1.31 -4.80
C ALA A 99 5.52 -2.47 -5.34
N CYS A 100 6.09 -3.67 -5.40
CA CYS A 100 5.40 -4.87 -5.87
C CYS A 100 4.15 -5.14 -5.03
N SER A 101 3.06 -5.45 -5.72
CA SER A 101 1.78 -5.82 -5.10
C SER A 101 1.70 -7.32 -4.79
N ALA A 102 2.86 -7.98 -4.59
CA ALA A 102 2.92 -9.41 -4.29
C ALA A 102 2.21 -9.81 -2.98
N CYS A 103 1.90 -8.85 -2.11
CA CYS A 103 0.89 -9.06 -1.08
C CYS A 103 -0.46 -9.13 -1.78
N VAL A 104 -0.89 -10.33 -2.10
CA VAL A 104 -2.21 -10.60 -2.67
C VAL A 104 -3.25 -9.94 -1.75
N GLN A 105 -3.94 -8.94 -2.25
CA GLN A 105 -5.13 -8.46 -1.57
C GLN A 105 -6.21 -9.52 -1.82
N ILE A 106 -6.64 -10.13 -0.75
CA ILE A 106 -7.68 -11.16 -0.79
C ILE A 106 -8.95 -10.51 -0.27
N ASN A 107 -9.98 -10.49 -1.08
CA ASN A 107 -11.33 -10.20 -0.63
C ASN A 107 -12.05 -11.52 -0.38
N TYR A 108 -12.86 -11.55 0.66
CA TYR A 108 -13.73 -12.70 0.94
C TYR A 108 -15.16 -12.35 0.53
N GLU A 109 -15.77 -13.25 -0.24
CA GLU A 109 -17.14 -13.14 -0.70
C GLU A 109 -17.99 -14.30 -0.20
N ILE A 110 -19.24 -14.03 0.14
CA ILE A 110 -20.22 -15.06 0.49
C ILE A 110 -21.03 -15.41 -0.74
N THR A 111 -20.84 -16.63 -1.20
CA THR A 111 -21.53 -17.15 -2.39
C THR A 111 -22.97 -17.55 -2.11
N ASP A 112 -23.71 -17.85 -3.17
CA ASP A 112 -25.08 -18.37 -3.08
C ASP A 112 -25.21 -19.74 -2.41
N LEU A 113 -24.11 -20.44 -2.19
CA LEU A 113 -24.05 -21.66 -1.37
C LEU A 113 -24.36 -21.40 0.11
N CYS A 114 -24.43 -20.14 0.55
CA CYS A 114 -24.78 -19.79 1.91
C CYS A 114 -26.19 -20.30 2.26
N ARG A 115 -26.25 -21.19 3.24
CA ARG A 115 -27.49 -21.81 3.73
C ARG A 115 -28.24 -20.97 4.76
N GLY A 116 -27.73 -19.79 5.15
CA GLY A 116 -28.36 -19.01 6.21
C GLY A 116 -28.41 -19.76 7.54
N CYS A 117 -27.40 -20.58 7.85
CA CYS A 117 -27.40 -21.49 8.98
C CYS A 117 -27.65 -20.78 10.33
N THR A 118 -28.30 -21.45 11.27
CA THR A 118 -28.62 -20.89 12.60
C THR A 118 -27.37 -20.66 13.44
N ALA A 119 -26.34 -21.51 13.27
CA ALA A 119 -25.12 -21.44 14.06
C ALA A 119 -24.23 -20.22 13.78
N ARG A 120 -24.33 -19.63 12.58
CA ARG A 120 -23.69 -18.37 12.16
C ARG A 120 -22.22 -18.23 12.60
N HIS A 121 -21.45 -19.31 12.49
CA HIS A 121 -20.03 -19.32 12.88
C HIS A 121 -19.22 -18.21 12.20
N CYS A 122 -19.52 -17.89 10.95
CA CYS A 122 -18.86 -16.80 10.23
C CYS A 122 -19.06 -15.44 10.90
N GLN A 123 -20.28 -15.16 11.38
CA GLN A 123 -20.60 -13.90 12.05
C GLN A 123 -20.01 -13.85 13.47
N TYR A 124 -20.20 -14.89 14.26
CA TYR A 124 -19.71 -14.93 15.65
C TYR A 124 -18.19 -14.93 15.75
N ASN A 125 -17.50 -15.54 14.81
CA ASN A 125 -16.03 -15.57 14.80
C ASN A 125 -15.40 -14.37 14.09
N CYS A 126 -16.18 -13.42 13.59
CA CYS A 126 -15.63 -12.23 12.94
C CYS A 126 -15.17 -11.21 13.99
N PRO A 127 -13.85 -10.97 14.15
CA PRO A 127 -13.32 -10.06 15.18
C PRO A 127 -13.64 -8.60 14.91
N LYS A 128 -14.04 -8.28 13.68
CA LYS A 128 -14.41 -6.91 13.25
C LYS A 128 -15.91 -6.70 13.12
N GLY A 129 -16.72 -7.75 13.34
CA GLY A 129 -18.16 -7.66 13.16
C GLY A 129 -18.60 -7.36 11.71
N ALA A 130 -17.75 -7.61 10.73
CA ALA A 130 -17.98 -7.26 9.33
C ALA A 130 -19.01 -8.17 8.62
N ILE A 131 -19.55 -9.19 9.29
CA ILE A 131 -20.51 -10.13 8.68
C ILE A 131 -21.91 -9.88 9.24
N HIS A 132 -22.79 -9.57 8.34
CA HIS A 132 -24.21 -9.30 8.62
C HIS A 132 -25.09 -10.33 7.96
N VAL A 133 -26.35 -10.41 8.43
CA VAL A 133 -27.34 -11.33 7.89
C VAL A 133 -28.50 -10.53 7.36
N SER A 134 -28.87 -10.79 6.11
CA SER A 134 -30.04 -10.19 5.50
C SER A 134 -31.32 -10.73 6.13
N ALA A 135 -32.15 -9.85 6.65
CA ALA A 135 -33.46 -10.20 7.18
C ALA A 135 -34.39 -10.79 6.11
N LYS A 136 -34.25 -10.44 4.84
CA LYS A 136 -35.08 -10.90 3.74
C LYS A 136 -34.72 -12.30 3.27
N THR A 137 -33.42 -12.60 3.14
CA THR A 137 -32.93 -13.87 2.54
C THR A 137 -32.40 -14.84 3.57
N GLY A 138 -32.13 -14.39 4.80
CA GLY A 138 -31.44 -15.15 5.82
C GLY A 138 -29.96 -15.43 5.52
N LYS A 139 -29.47 -15.04 4.33
CA LYS A 139 -28.08 -15.25 3.92
C LYS A 139 -27.17 -14.18 4.56
N ALA A 140 -25.94 -14.59 4.84
CA ALA A 140 -24.91 -13.66 5.31
C ALA A 140 -24.30 -12.84 4.14
N TRP A 141 -23.77 -11.67 4.45
CA TRP A 141 -23.00 -10.83 3.54
C TRP A 141 -21.87 -10.15 4.30
N ILE A 142 -20.82 -9.73 3.59
CA ILE A 142 -19.63 -9.11 4.17
C ILE A 142 -19.65 -7.61 3.87
N ASP A 143 -19.48 -6.80 4.91
CA ASP A 143 -19.19 -5.39 4.78
C ASP A 143 -17.69 -5.21 4.49
N HIS A 144 -17.34 -4.85 3.27
CA HIS A 144 -15.96 -4.71 2.82
C HIS A 144 -15.25 -3.50 3.41
N ASP A 145 -15.98 -2.48 3.86
CA ASP A 145 -15.38 -1.29 4.49
C ASP A 145 -14.84 -1.62 5.89
N THR A 146 -15.47 -2.57 6.56
CA THR A 146 -15.09 -3.04 7.91
C THR A 146 -14.21 -4.29 7.87
N CYS A 147 -14.25 -5.05 6.78
CA CYS A 147 -13.55 -6.31 6.64
C CYS A 147 -12.03 -6.10 6.51
N VAL A 148 -11.26 -6.84 7.30
CA VAL A 148 -9.79 -6.83 7.25
C VAL A 148 -9.20 -8.07 6.56
N SER A 149 -10.01 -8.82 5.86
CA SER A 149 -9.61 -10.00 5.08
C SER A 149 -8.79 -11.05 5.84
N CYS A 150 -9.10 -11.27 7.12
CA CYS A 150 -8.36 -12.21 7.99
C CYS A 150 -8.62 -13.69 7.70
N GLY A 151 -9.66 -14.04 6.94
CA GLY A 151 -10.00 -15.41 6.54
C GLY A 151 -10.63 -16.29 7.60
N ILE A 152 -10.89 -15.82 8.82
CA ILE A 152 -11.48 -16.64 9.90
C ILE A 152 -12.87 -17.14 9.48
N CYS A 153 -13.69 -16.30 8.85
CA CYS A 153 -15.02 -16.66 8.38
C CYS A 153 -14.99 -17.80 7.34
N HIS A 154 -14.02 -17.76 6.43
CA HIS A 154 -13.82 -18.81 5.43
C HIS A 154 -13.55 -20.17 6.10
N LYS A 155 -12.64 -20.19 7.07
CA LYS A 155 -12.29 -21.42 7.82
C LYS A 155 -13.44 -21.91 8.71
N SER A 156 -14.28 -21.00 9.20
CA SER A 156 -15.37 -21.31 10.12
C SER A 156 -16.65 -21.78 9.42
N CYS A 157 -16.75 -21.61 8.10
CA CYS A 157 -17.96 -21.96 7.36
C CYS A 157 -18.01 -23.46 7.05
N PRO A 158 -18.93 -24.24 7.65
CA PRO A 158 -19.01 -25.69 7.42
C PRO A 158 -19.53 -26.03 6.01
N TYR A 159 -20.13 -25.07 5.31
CA TYR A 159 -20.66 -25.23 3.96
C TYR A 159 -19.72 -24.72 2.88
N HIS A 160 -18.54 -24.24 3.23
CA HIS A 160 -17.57 -23.65 2.31
C HIS A 160 -18.16 -22.58 1.39
N ALA A 161 -19.18 -21.86 1.88
CA ALA A 161 -19.89 -20.84 1.12
C ALA A 161 -19.12 -19.51 1.02
N ILE A 162 -17.99 -19.38 1.70
CA ILE A 162 -17.16 -18.18 1.69
C ILE A 162 -15.92 -18.48 0.89
N VAL A 163 -15.71 -17.74 -0.19
CA VAL A 163 -14.58 -17.89 -1.09
C VAL A 163 -13.65 -16.68 -0.97
N TYR A 164 -12.38 -16.87 -1.28
CA TYR A 164 -11.44 -15.75 -1.40
C TYR A 164 -11.27 -15.41 -2.88
N ILE A 165 -11.25 -14.11 -3.15
CA ILE A 165 -11.02 -13.57 -4.49
C ILE A 165 -9.74 -12.75 -4.43
N PRO A 166 -8.69 -13.15 -5.16
CA PRO A 166 -7.50 -12.32 -5.30
C PRO A 166 -7.86 -11.05 -6.09
N VAL A 167 -7.46 -9.89 -5.60
CA VAL A 167 -7.72 -8.57 -6.21
C VAL A 167 -6.43 -7.99 -6.77
#